data_c43054841487d7dd90797e08365f6c8f
#
_entry.id   c43054841487d7dd90797e08365f6c8f
#
_cell.length_a   1.000
_cell.length_b   1.000
_cell.length_c   1.000
_cell.angle_alpha   90.00
_cell.angle_beta   90.00
_cell.angle_gamma   90.00
#
_symmetry.space_group_name_H-M   'P 1'
#
loop_
_entity.id
_entity.type
_entity.pdbx_description
1 polymer ?
#
loop_
_entity_poly.entity_id
_entity_poly.type
_entity_poly.pdbx_seq_one_letter_code
_entity_poly.pdbx_strand_id
1 'polypeptide(L)'
;MERRRVVVTGMGVVSPVGIGVDAFWNALLAGKSGVTPITEFDPTDFPVKIAGEVKDFDPVKYVGDKKTVRHMDRNAQFAVCAAKMAIEDAKLDMSAEDPNRVGTIIGTGIGGI
;
A
#
# COMPACT_ATOMS: atom_id res chain seq x y z
N MET A 1 -25.42 21.84 -15.78
CA MET A 1 -24.21 21.00 -15.90
C MET A 1 -24.52 19.63 -15.30
N GLU A 2 -24.47 18.61 -16.09
CA GLU A 2 -24.65 17.24 -15.62
C GLU A 2 -23.41 16.86 -14.81
N ARG A 3 -23.57 16.49 -13.52
CA ARG A 3 -22.46 16.09 -12.66
C ARG A 3 -21.99 14.69 -13.08
N ARG A 4 -20.73 14.56 -13.48
CA ARG A 4 -20.12 13.26 -13.71
C ARG A 4 -20.14 12.42 -12.43
N ARG A 5 -20.62 11.20 -12.51
CA ARG A 5 -20.54 10.22 -11.42
C ARG A 5 -19.14 9.61 -11.42
N VAL A 6 -18.48 9.67 -10.27
CA VAL A 6 -17.19 9.00 -10.02
C VAL A 6 -17.44 7.93 -8.94
N VAL A 7 -16.94 6.73 -9.16
CA VAL A 7 -17.10 5.60 -8.26
C VAL A 7 -15.74 4.95 -7.98
N VAL A 8 -15.60 4.35 -6.80
CA VAL A 8 -14.47 3.48 -6.45
C VAL A 8 -14.83 2.07 -6.90
N THR A 9 -13.99 1.46 -7.73
CA THR A 9 -14.23 0.13 -8.31
C THR A 9 -13.36 -0.95 -7.68
N GLY A 10 -12.27 -0.59 -7.02
CA GLY A 10 -11.40 -1.52 -6.31
C GLY A 10 -10.50 -0.81 -5.33
N MET A 11 -10.04 -1.55 -4.33
CA MET A 11 -9.20 -1.07 -3.25
C MET A 11 -8.03 -2.00 -2.99
N GLY A 12 -6.89 -1.43 -2.61
CA GLY A 12 -5.73 -2.16 -2.13
C GLY A 12 -5.14 -1.47 -0.92
N VAL A 13 -4.76 -2.24 0.09
CA VAL A 13 -4.27 -1.72 1.36
C VAL A 13 -2.99 -2.41 1.79
N VAL A 14 -2.00 -1.60 2.15
CA VAL A 14 -0.80 -2.03 2.88
C VAL A 14 -0.68 -1.14 4.12
N SER A 15 -0.82 -1.72 5.30
CA SER A 15 -0.86 -0.94 6.54
C SER A 15 -0.23 -1.69 7.72
N PRO A 16 0.12 -0.98 8.81
CA PRO A 16 0.63 -1.61 10.02
C PRO A 16 -0.36 -2.56 10.73
N VAL A 17 -1.64 -2.47 10.41
CA VAL A 17 -2.68 -3.33 11.02
C VAL A 17 -3.15 -4.44 10.11
N GLY A 18 -2.71 -4.46 8.85
CA GLY A 18 -3.04 -5.54 7.91
C GLY A 18 -2.65 -5.23 6.47
N ILE A 19 -2.41 -6.28 5.71
CA ILE A 19 -2.14 -6.26 4.28
C ILE A 19 -3.35 -6.86 3.58
N GLY A 20 -3.94 -6.12 2.63
CA GLY A 20 -5.23 -6.43 2.02
C GLY A 20 -6.42 -5.84 2.77
N VAL A 21 -7.51 -5.65 2.05
CA VAL A 21 -8.72 -4.96 2.55
C VAL A 21 -9.34 -5.68 3.74
N ASP A 22 -9.50 -7.00 3.66
CA ASP A 22 -10.15 -7.78 4.72
C ASP A 22 -9.36 -7.76 6.03
N ALA A 23 -8.04 -7.96 5.95
CA ALA A 23 -7.19 -7.93 7.14
C ALA A 23 -7.20 -6.55 7.80
N PHE A 24 -7.09 -5.50 6.99
CA PHE A 24 -7.15 -4.12 7.44
C PHE A 24 -8.50 -3.81 8.10
N TRP A 25 -9.62 -4.14 7.43
CA TRP A 25 -10.96 -3.85 7.93
C TRP A 25 -11.27 -4.58 9.25
N ASN A 26 -10.95 -5.87 9.32
CA ASN A 26 -11.15 -6.66 10.54
C ASN A 26 -10.31 -6.13 11.71
N ALA A 27 -9.10 -5.64 11.45
CA ALA A 27 -8.28 -5.03 12.48
C ALA A 27 -8.87 -3.71 12.99
N LEU A 28 -9.45 -2.89 12.11
CA LEU A 28 -10.16 -1.66 12.49
C LEU A 28 -11.39 -1.96 13.34
N LEU A 29 -12.21 -2.94 12.93
CA LEU A 29 -13.39 -3.36 13.71
C LEU A 29 -13.01 -3.89 15.09
N ALA A 30 -11.85 -4.54 15.21
CA ALA A 30 -11.33 -5.04 16.48
C ALA A 30 -10.62 -3.97 17.32
N GLY A 31 -10.55 -2.72 16.86
CA GLY A 31 -9.85 -1.63 17.55
C GLY A 31 -8.34 -1.86 17.68
N LYS A 32 -7.72 -2.65 16.78
CA LYS A 32 -6.28 -2.93 16.81
C LYS A 32 -5.47 -1.68 16.49
N SER A 33 -4.45 -1.40 17.33
CA SER A 33 -3.43 -0.41 17.03
C SER A 33 -2.29 -1.04 16.23
N GLY A 34 -1.88 -0.35 15.15
CA GLY A 34 -0.66 -0.69 14.41
C GLY A 34 0.57 0.06 14.90
N VAL A 35 0.43 0.93 15.91
CA VAL A 35 1.56 1.63 16.52
C VAL A 35 2.18 0.75 17.60
N THR A 36 3.45 0.39 17.41
CA THR A 36 4.21 -0.50 18.28
C THR A 36 5.62 0.06 18.48
N PRO A 37 6.40 -0.46 19.44
CA PRO A 37 7.82 -0.12 19.53
C PRO A 37 8.53 -0.37 18.19
N ILE A 38 9.41 0.56 17.81
CA ILE A 38 10.18 0.49 16.56
C ILE A 38 11.10 -0.73 16.59
N THR A 39 11.11 -1.50 15.50
CA THR A 39 11.93 -2.70 15.33
C THR A 39 12.85 -2.67 14.11
N GLU A 40 12.63 -1.76 13.17
CA GLU A 40 13.41 -1.63 11.93
C GLU A 40 14.81 -1.05 12.17
N PHE A 41 15.00 -0.30 13.26
CA PHE A 41 16.29 0.25 13.69
C PHE A 41 16.32 0.43 15.21
N ASP A 42 17.50 0.71 15.79
CA ASP A 42 17.65 1.01 17.22
C ASP A 42 17.19 2.44 17.53
N PRO A 43 16.05 2.63 18.23
CA PRO A 43 15.51 3.95 18.53
C PRO A 43 16.03 4.54 19.85
N THR A 44 17.11 4.00 20.45
CA THR A 44 17.56 4.36 21.81
C THR A 44 17.83 5.85 21.96
N ASP A 45 18.44 6.48 20.96
CA ASP A 45 18.81 7.89 20.98
C ASP A 45 17.70 8.84 20.48
N PHE A 46 16.54 8.31 20.10
CA PHE A 46 15.42 9.10 19.61
C PHE A 46 14.41 9.41 20.72
N PRO A 47 13.76 10.58 20.70
CA PRO A 47 12.75 10.95 21.71
C PRO A 47 11.46 10.13 21.56
N VAL A 48 11.15 9.66 20.34
CA VAL A 48 9.99 8.80 20.04
C VAL A 48 10.49 7.41 19.68
N LYS A 49 9.90 6.39 20.31
CA LYS A 49 10.32 4.98 20.21
C LYS A 49 9.23 4.08 19.65
N ILE A 50 8.13 4.66 19.16
CA ILE A 50 6.98 3.94 18.60
C ILE A 50 6.70 4.43 17.20
N ALA A 51 6.27 3.52 16.32
CA ALA A 51 5.87 3.84 14.95
C ALA A 51 4.84 2.82 14.43
N GLY A 52 4.17 3.19 13.35
CA GLY A 52 3.36 2.27 12.57
C GLY A 52 4.23 1.57 11.51
N GLU A 53 4.82 0.44 11.85
CA GLU A 53 5.63 -0.36 10.92
C GLU A 53 4.76 -1.43 10.23
N VAL A 54 4.92 -1.58 8.92
CA VAL A 54 4.30 -2.69 8.17
C VAL A 54 5.16 -3.93 8.34
N LYS A 55 4.65 -4.90 9.09
CA LYS A 55 5.33 -6.17 9.39
C LYS A 55 4.87 -7.26 8.42
N ASP A 56 5.70 -8.30 8.28
CA ASP A 56 5.40 -9.50 7.48
C ASP A 56 5.04 -9.18 6.00
N PHE A 57 5.61 -8.10 5.48
CA PHE A 57 5.36 -7.64 4.12
C PHE A 57 6.39 -8.21 3.14
N ASP A 58 5.91 -9.04 2.22
CA ASP A 58 6.70 -9.57 1.12
C ASP A 58 6.29 -8.93 -0.21
N PRO A 59 7.02 -7.91 -0.70
CA PRO A 59 6.70 -7.24 -1.95
C PRO A 59 6.88 -8.15 -3.17
N VAL A 60 7.68 -9.22 -3.08
CA VAL A 60 7.91 -10.15 -4.20
C VAL A 60 6.63 -10.84 -4.63
N LYS A 61 5.73 -11.14 -3.68
CA LYS A 61 4.42 -11.72 -3.99
C LYS A 61 3.61 -10.88 -4.99
N TYR A 62 3.77 -9.57 -4.93
CA TYR A 62 3.01 -8.63 -5.76
C TYR A 62 3.79 -8.19 -7.00
N VAL A 63 5.07 -7.91 -6.86
CA VAL A 63 5.93 -7.46 -7.96
C VAL A 63 6.31 -8.62 -8.88
N GLY A 64 6.51 -9.82 -8.29
CA GLY A 64 6.87 -11.04 -9.03
C GLY A 64 8.36 -11.21 -9.31
N ASP A 65 9.19 -10.17 -9.12
CA ASP A 65 10.61 -10.20 -9.39
C ASP A 65 11.45 -9.57 -8.27
N LYS A 66 12.34 -10.38 -7.70
CA LYS A 66 13.26 -9.96 -6.63
C LYS A 66 14.23 -8.86 -7.06
N LYS A 67 14.66 -8.87 -8.32
CA LYS A 67 15.62 -7.89 -8.81
C LYS A 67 14.98 -6.51 -8.87
N THR A 68 13.78 -6.43 -9.39
CA THR A 68 12.99 -5.19 -9.43
C THR A 68 12.72 -4.67 -8.00
N VAL A 69 12.32 -5.54 -7.08
CA VAL A 69 12.05 -5.16 -5.69
C VAL A 69 13.28 -4.53 -5.00
N ARG A 70 14.50 -5.03 -5.29
CA ARG A 70 15.74 -4.48 -4.70
C ARG A 70 16.07 -3.05 -5.16
N HIS A 71 15.51 -2.62 -6.28
CA HIS A 71 15.69 -1.26 -6.81
C HIS A 71 14.56 -0.31 -6.42
N MET A 72 13.61 -0.79 -5.62
CA MET A 72 12.45 -0.01 -5.17
C MET A 72 12.62 0.39 -3.71
N ASP A 73 12.40 1.67 -3.43
CA ASP A 73 12.24 2.14 -2.05
C ASP A 73 11.02 1.51 -1.38
N ARG A 74 11.00 1.49 -0.07
CA ARG A 74 9.91 0.89 0.72
C ARG A 74 8.54 1.50 0.38
N ASN A 75 8.48 2.83 0.22
CA ASN A 75 7.25 3.51 -0.18
C ASN A 75 6.79 3.11 -1.59
N ALA A 76 7.70 2.94 -2.54
CA ALA A 76 7.39 2.46 -3.88
C ALA A 76 6.88 1.01 -3.86
N GLN A 77 7.47 0.14 -3.04
CA GLN A 77 6.99 -1.21 -2.82
C GLN A 77 5.54 -1.21 -2.33
N PHE A 78 5.21 -0.39 -1.33
CA PHE A 78 3.84 -0.26 -0.82
C PHE A 78 2.87 0.22 -1.88
N ALA A 79 3.26 1.27 -2.62
CA ALA A 79 2.42 1.85 -3.66
C ALA A 79 2.10 0.85 -4.78
N VAL A 80 3.10 0.15 -5.29
CA VAL A 80 2.91 -0.86 -6.35
C VAL A 80 2.08 -2.03 -5.86
N CYS A 81 2.31 -2.52 -4.64
CA CYS A 81 1.54 -3.62 -4.09
C CYS A 81 0.08 -3.24 -3.85
N ALA A 82 -0.19 -2.06 -3.28
CA ALA A 82 -1.55 -1.57 -3.09
C ALA A 82 -2.27 -1.33 -4.42
N ALA A 83 -1.57 -0.77 -5.43
CA ALA A 83 -2.13 -0.58 -6.76
C ALA A 83 -2.51 -1.91 -7.43
N LYS A 84 -1.66 -2.93 -7.34
CA LYS A 84 -1.97 -4.27 -7.86
C LYS A 84 -3.19 -4.88 -7.19
N MET A 85 -3.27 -4.83 -5.85
CA MET A 85 -4.45 -5.29 -5.11
C MET A 85 -5.73 -4.56 -5.58
N ALA A 86 -5.66 -3.25 -5.80
CA ALA A 86 -6.81 -2.46 -6.25
C ALA A 86 -7.25 -2.84 -7.67
N ILE A 87 -6.31 -3.11 -8.58
CA ILE A 87 -6.58 -3.56 -9.94
C ILE A 87 -7.24 -4.95 -9.92
N GLU A 88 -6.73 -5.86 -9.09
CA GLU A 88 -7.29 -7.20 -8.92
C GLU A 88 -8.69 -7.17 -8.32
N ASP A 89 -8.90 -6.36 -7.28
CA ASP A 89 -10.20 -6.16 -6.63
C ASP A 89 -11.24 -5.56 -7.60
N ALA A 90 -10.82 -4.56 -8.40
CA ALA A 90 -11.64 -3.98 -9.46
C ALA A 90 -11.92 -4.94 -10.63
N LYS A 91 -11.20 -6.05 -10.73
CA LYS A 91 -11.19 -6.95 -11.91
C LYS A 91 -10.93 -6.18 -13.22
N LEU A 92 -10.05 -5.19 -13.14
CA LEU A 92 -9.75 -4.30 -14.26
C LEU A 92 -8.86 -5.02 -15.28
N ASP A 93 -9.37 -5.20 -16.49
CA ASP A 93 -8.60 -5.72 -17.62
C ASP A 93 -7.91 -4.57 -18.36
N MET A 94 -6.65 -4.35 -18.06
CA MET A 94 -5.85 -3.30 -18.68
C MET A 94 -5.68 -3.47 -20.20
N SER A 95 -5.88 -4.67 -20.74
CA SER A 95 -5.81 -4.92 -22.19
C SER A 95 -7.06 -4.42 -22.93
N ALA A 96 -8.16 -4.28 -22.22
CA ALA A 96 -9.43 -3.79 -22.75
C ALA A 96 -9.62 -2.27 -22.60
N GLU A 97 -8.72 -1.62 -21.84
CA GLU A 97 -8.81 -0.18 -21.55
C GLU A 97 -8.01 0.67 -22.55
N ASP A 98 -8.47 1.89 -22.81
CA ASP A 98 -7.67 2.87 -23.54
C ASP A 98 -6.55 3.42 -22.63
N PRO A 99 -5.27 3.16 -22.93
CA PRO A 99 -4.16 3.57 -22.08
C PRO A 99 -4.05 5.10 -21.92
N ASN A 100 -4.59 5.87 -22.87
CA ASN A 100 -4.61 7.34 -22.78
C ASN A 100 -5.66 7.87 -21.78
N ARG A 101 -6.52 7.00 -21.28
CA ARG A 101 -7.57 7.32 -20.29
C ARG A 101 -7.29 6.73 -18.92
N VAL A 102 -6.20 5.99 -18.75
CA VAL A 102 -5.77 5.42 -17.49
C VAL A 102 -4.59 6.21 -16.95
N GLY A 103 -4.70 6.72 -15.74
CA GLY A 103 -3.64 7.47 -15.07
C GLY A 103 -3.32 6.88 -13.71
N THR A 104 -2.07 7.05 -13.27
CA THR A 104 -1.60 6.68 -11.94
C THR A 104 -1.17 7.93 -11.19
N ILE A 105 -1.75 8.14 -10.01
CA ILE A 105 -1.41 9.27 -9.13
C ILE A 105 -1.07 8.70 -7.76
N ILE A 106 0.17 8.88 -7.32
CA ILE A 106 0.66 8.43 -6.02
C ILE A 106 1.17 9.63 -5.24
N GLY A 107 0.63 9.83 -4.04
CA GLY A 107 1.13 10.82 -3.09
C GLY A 107 2.04 10.17 -2.04
N THR A 108 3.08 10.89 -1.64
CA THR A 108 3.97 10.47 -0.54
C THR A 108 4.36 11.68 0.30
N GLY A 109 4.60 11.48 1.60
CA GLY A 109 5.02 12.56 2.49
C GLY A 109 6.47 12.98 2.26
N ILE A 110 7.38 12.01 2.14
CA ILE A 110 8.82 12.26 2.01
C ILE A 110 9.41 11.51 0.82
N GLY A 111 8.86 10.36 0.45
CA GLY A 111 9.41 9.47 -0.56
C GLY A 111 10.41 8.48 0.03
N GLY A 112 11.28 7.94 -0.82
CA GLY A 112 12.43 7.14 -0.41
C GLY A 112 13.62 8.05 -0.10
N ILE A 113 14.10 7.96 1.12
CA ILE A 113 15.33 8.66 1.56
C ILE A 113 16.41 7.61 1.78
#